data_da3be3fcc172814c35869d5ab540e766
#
_entry.id   da3be3fcc172814c35869d5ab540e766
#
_cell.length_a   1.000
_cell.length_b   1.000
_cell.length_c   1.000
_cell.angle_alpha   90.00
_cell.angle_beta   90.00
_cell.angle_gamma   90.00
#
_symmetry.space_group_name_H-M   'P 1'
#
loop_
_entity.id
_entity.type
_entity.pdbx_description
1 polymer ?
#
loop_
_entity_poly.entity_id
_entity_poly.type
_entity_poly.pdbx_seq_one_letter_code
_entity_poly.pdbx_strand_id
1 'polypeptide(L)'
;MAVSFLDFEQPIAELEAKLEELGHLTTDESVNIEAEMVRLRAKSRQLTRSIFANLSPWQITQLARHPQRPYALDYIAALCTDFQELHGDRMYADDLAIVGGPARFEGRSVMLIGHQKGRDTKERVRRNYGMPKPEGYRKALRLMRMAEKFGLPVITMIDTPGAYPGVGSEERNQSEAIARNLFEMATLAVPIVSVVIGEGGSGGALAIGVCDRLLMLQYSTYSVISPEGCASILWKSADKKEVAAEALNLTADRLSDLGLVDEVLKEPLGGAHRDPPATAQALGEALQRHLLALESLSTEELLAKRDARLAGFGVFAESMT
;
A
#
# COMPACT_ATOMS: atom_id res chain seq x y z
N MET A 1 3.73 6.16 21.27
CA MET A 1 2.28 6.42 21.04
C MET A 1 1.52 5.19 21.48
N ALA A 2 0.36 5.34 22.14
CA ALA A 2 -0.49 4.21 22.48
C ALA A 2 -0.90 3.46 21.21
N VAL A 3 -0.98 2.13 21.29
CA VAL A 3 -1.42 1.28 20.17
C VAL A 3 -2.92 1.53 19.98
N SER A 4 -3.31 1.81 18.73
CA SER A 4 -4.71 1.88 18.33
C SER A 4 -5.19 0.49 17.96
N PHE A 5 -6.38 0.11 18.41
CA PHE A 5 -7.00 -1.18 18.13
C PHE A 5 -8.27 -0.98 17.31
N LEU A 6 -8.51 -1.86 16.36
CA LEU A 6 -9.76 -1.95 15.62
C LEU A 6 -10.82 -2.72 16.44
N ASP A 7 -12.09 -2.58 16.09
CA ASP A 7 -13.19 -3.20 16.86
C ASP A 7 -13.03 -4.71 17.05
N PHE A 8 -12.57 -5.42 16.03
CA PHE A 8 -12.33 -6.86 16.10
C PHE A 8 -11.08 -7.25 16.91
N GLU A 9 -10.22 -6.29 17.23
CA GLU A 9 -9.03 -6.47 18.08
C GLU A 9 -9.31 -6.21 19.58
N GLN A 10 -10.52 -5.80 19.97
CA GLN A 10 -10.86 -5.48 21.36
C GLN A 10 -10.46 -6.57 22.38
N PRO A 11 -10.64 -7.89 22.09
CA PRO A 11 -10.19 -8.93 23.00
C PRO A 11 -8.66 -8.96 23.20
N ILE A 12 -7.89 -8.49 22.22
CA ILE A 12 -6.42 -8.36 22.32
C ILE A 12 -6.09 -7.12 23.15
N ALA A 13 -6.80 -6.00 22.91
CA ALA A 13 -6.64 -4.76 23.64
C ALA A 13 -6.83 -4.94 25.15
N GLU A 14 -7.86 -5.69 25.55
CA GLU A 14 -8.12 -6.02 26.96
C GLU A 14 -6.98 -6.78 27.64
N LEU A 15 -6.34 -7.71 26.91
CA LEU A 15 -5.19 -8.46 27.43
C LEU A 15 -3.93 -7.59 27.50
N GLU A 16 -3.72 -6.73 26.52
CA GLU A 16 -2.58 -5.81 26.49
C GLU A 16 -2.71 -4.74 27.58
N ALA A 17 -3.91 -4.22 27.85
CA ALA A 17 -4.16 -3.31 28.98
C ALA A 17 -3.84 -3.95 30.33
N LYS A 18 -4.25 -5.22 30.55
CA LYS A 18 -3.91 -5.96 31.77
C LYS A 18 -2.41 -6.17 31.92
N LEU A 19 -1.70 -6.43 30.82
CA LEU A 19 -0.23 -6.56 30.82
C LEU A 19 0.45 -5.25 31.20
N GLU A 20 -0.07 -4.12 30.74
CA GLU A 20 0.43 -2.78 31.06
C GLU A 20 0.18 -2.47 32.55
N GLU A 21 -1.02 -2.75 33.09
CA GLU A 21 -1.36 -2.61 34.50
C GLU A 21 -0.40 -3.43 35.40
N LEU A 22 -0.18 -4.70 35.06
CA LEU A 22 0.75 -5.57 35.81
C LEU A 22 2.21 -5.08 35.73
N GLY A 23 2.61 -4.51 34.59
CA GLY A 23 3.94 -3.93 34.39
C GLY A 23 4.22 -2.69 35.27
N HIS A 24 3.16 -1.99 35.71
CA HIS A 24 3.26 -0.86 36.63
C HIS A 24 3.23 -1.24 38.12
N LEU A 25 2.86 -2.47 38.45
CA LEU A 25 2.86 -2.96 39.83
C LEU A 25 4.28 -3.38 40.26
N THR A 26 5.04 -2.46 40.81
CA THR A 26 6.34 -2.69 41.44
C THR A 26 6.14 -2.94 42.94
N THR A 27 6.04 -4.19 43.39
CA THR A 27 6.05 -4.53 44.82
C THR A 27 6.50 -5.99 45.08
N ASP A 28 6.83 -6.31 46.32
CA ASP A 28 7.44 -7.51 46.89
C ASP A 28 6.93 -8.92 46.47
N GLU A 29 5.94 -9.00 45.56
CA GLU A 29 5.41 -10.24 44.99
C GLU A 29 5.90 -10.51 43.55
N SER A 30 7.11 -10.10 43.21
CA SER A 30 7.66 -10.07 41.85
C SER A 30 7.60 -11.41 41.09
N VAL A 31 7.77 -12.53 41.76
CA VAL A 31 7.83 -13.88 41.10
C VAL A 31 6.47 -14.32 40.56
N ASN A 32 5.37 -13.97 41.23
CA ASN A 32 4.03 -14.35 40.79
C ASN A 32 3.52 -13.46 39.64
N ILE A 33 3.88 -12.18 39.65
CA ILE A 33 3.54 -11.23 38.61
C ILE A 33 4.24 -11.58 37.29
N GLU A 34 5.53 -11.95 37.34
CA GLU A 34 6.28 -12.30 36.13
C GLU A 34 5.71 -13.57 35.47
N ALA A 35 5.37 -14.61 36.23
CA ALA A 35 4.73 -15.81 35.70
C ALA A 35 3.37 -15.51 35.05
N GLU A 36 2.54 -14.64 35.65
CA GLU A 36 1.26 -14.24 35.09
C GLU A 36 1.43 -13.37 33.83
N MET A 37 2.40 -12.47 33.80
CA MET A 37 2.73 -11.70 32.59
C MET A 37 3.15 -12.60 31.42
N VAL A 38 3.98 -13.60 31.67
CA VAL A 38 4.36 -14.59 30.64
C VAL A 38 3.14 -15.32 30.11
N ARG A 39 2.24 -15.77 31.00
CA ARG A 39 0.99 -16.45 30.64
C ARG A 39 0.08 -15.55 29.81
N LEU A 40 -0.12 -14.30 30.21
CA LEU A 40 -0.97 -13.34 29.51
C LEU A 40 -0.39 -12.97 28.13
N ARG A 41 0.94 -12.80 28.02
CA ARG A 41 1.62 -12.59 26.72
C ARG A 41 1.42 -13.77 25.79
N ALA A 42 1.54 -14.99 26.28
CA ALA A 42 1.29 -16.20 25.50
C ALA A 42 -0.18 -16.26 25.02
N LYS A 43 -1.12 -15.94 25.90
CA LYS A 43 -2.56 -15.89 25.60
C LYS A 43 -2.87 -14.79 24.57
N SER A 44 -2.31 -13.59 24.71
CA SER A 44 -2.46 -12.49 23.74
C SER A 44 -1.95 -12.91 22.37
N ARG A 45 -0.75 -13.48 22.30
CA ARG A 45 -0.20 -14.02 21.04
C ARG A 45 -1.07 -15.09 20.39
N GLN A 46 -1.59 -16.02 21.16
CA GLN A 46 -2.46 -17.09 20.68
C GLN A 46 -3.79 -16.50 20.15
N LEU A 47 -4.37 -15.58 20.88
CA LEU A 47 -5.62 -14.91 20.49
C LEU A 47 -5.42 -14.08 19.20
N THR A 48 -4.33 -13.33 19.11
CA THR A 48 -3.97 -12.58 17.90
C THR A 48 -3.83 -13.52 16.71
N ARG A 49 -3.13 -14.65 16.86
CA ARG A 49 -3.04 -15.65 15.78
C ARG A 49 -4.41 -16.17 15.34
N SER A 50 -5.29 -16.47 16.29
CA SER A 50 -6.63 -16.98 15.99
C SER A 50 -7.50 -15.97 15.25
N ILE A 51 -7.48 -14.71 15.68
CA ILE A 51 -8.23 -13.62 15.03
C ILE A 51 -7.66 -13.35 13.62
N PHE A 52 -6.35 -13.19 13.50
CA PHE A 52 -5.69 -12.84 12.24
C PHE A 52 -5.63 -14.00 11.22
N ALA A 53 -5.88 -15.23 11.63
CA ALA A 53 -6.02 -16.37 10.71
C ALA A 53 -7.35 -16.38 9.95
N ASN A 54 -8.37 -15.63 10.41
CA ASN A 54 -9.74 -15.70 9.88
C ASN A 54 -10.35 -14.31 9.64
N LEU A 55 -9.54 -13.35 9.23
CA LEU A 55 -10.03 -12.01 8.95
C LEU A 55 -10.95 -12.00 7.71
N SER A 56 -12.09 -11.34 7.82
CA SER A 56 -12.94 -11.07 6.67
C SER A 56 -12.32 -10.01 5.74
N PRO A 57 -12.68 -9.95 4.47
CA PRO A 57 -12.23 -8.90 3.54
C PRO A 57 -12.49 -7.48 4.04
N TRP A 58 -13.59 -7.28 4.79
CA TRP A 58 -13.86 -6.00 5.43
C TRP A 58 -12.85 -5.68 6.56
N GLN A 59 -12.53 -6.65 7.41
CA GLN A 59 -11.52 -6.48 8.46
C GLN A 59 -10.13 -6.20 7.87
N ILE A 60 -9.78 -6.87 6.76
CA ILE A 60 -8.55 -6.57 6.01
C ILE A 60 -8.58 -5.14 5.46
N THR A 61 -9.73 -4.68 4.94
CA THR A 61 -9.89 -3.28 4.50
C THR A 61 -9.66 -2.29 5.65
N GLN A 62 -10.16 -2.59 6.84
CA GLN A 62 -9.91 -1.76 8.03
C GLN A 62 -8.43 -1.75 8.42
N LEU A 63 -7.74 -2.91 8.35
CA LEU A 63 -6.30 -2.99 8.59
C LEU A 63 -5.48 -2.23 7.55
N ALA A 64 -5.85 -2.30 6.26
CA ALA A 64 -5.21 -1.54 5.20
C ALA A 64 -5.26 -0.02 5.46
N ARG A 65 -6.30 0.44 6.12
CA ARG A 65 -6.54 1.84 6.49
C ARG A 65 -6.07 2.20 7.91
N HIS A 66 -5.43 1.25 8.62
CA HIS A 66 -5.06 1.47 10.01
C HIS A 66 -4.18 2.72 10.17
N PRO A 67 -4.50 3.65 11.11
CA PRO A 67 -3.83 4.96 11.20
C PRO A 67 -2.34 4.90 11.56
N GLN A 68 -1.90 3.80 12.17
CA GLN A 68 -0.49 3.58 12.54
C GLN A 68 0.27 2.74 11.49
N ARG A 69 -0.38 2.31 10.40
CA ARG A 69 0.29 1.59 9.32
C ARG A 69 1.39 2.46 8.71
N PRO A 70 2.58 1.92 8.40
CA PRO A 70 3.64 2.69 7.76
C PRO A 70 3.20 3.25 6.40
N TYR A 71 3.55 4.48 6.10
CA TYR A 71 3.32 5.16 4.84
C TYR A 71 4.58 5.18 3.97
N ALA A 72 4.49 5.69 2.76
CA ALA A 72 5.62 5.71 1.82
C ALA A 72 6.89 6.33 2.40
N LEU A 73 6.79 7.48 3.07
CA LEU A 73 7.96 8.12 3.69
C LEU A 73 8.59 7.29 4.82
N ASP A 74 7.81 6.49 5.56
CA ASP A 74 8.34 5.61 6.60
C ASP A 74 9.21 4.50 5.97
N TYR A 75 8.73 3.89 4.87
CA TYR A 75 9.50 2.88 4.13
C TYR A 75 10.73 3.48 3.45
N ILE A 76 10.60 4.67 2.85
CA ILE A 76 11.73 5.37 2.25
C ILE A 76 12.82 5.63 3.31
N ALA A 77 12.44 6.13 4.49
CA ALA A 77 13.39 6.38 5.57
C ALA A 77 14.04 5.10 6.13
N ALA A 78 13.32 3.97 6.11
CA ALA A 78 13.84 2.69 6.60
C ALA A 78 14.74 1.96 5.60
N LEU A 79 14.48 2.12 4.29
CA LEU A 79 15.10 1.32 3.24
C LEU A 79 16.13 2.06 2.39
N CYS A 80 16.11 3.39 2.39
CA CYS A 80 16.89 4.18 1.44
C CYS A 80 17.76 5.22 2.14
N THR A 81 18.84 5.61 1.48
CA THR A 81 19.66 6.77 1.82
C THR A 81 19.57 7.82 0.71
N ASP A 82 20.02 9.04 1.00
CA ASP A 82 20.13 10.13 0.03
C ASP A 82 18.82 10.46 -0.71
N PHE A 83 17.66 10.22 -0.08
CA PHE A 83 16.39 10.58 -0.69
C PHE A 83 16.25 12.09 -0.83
N GLN A 84 16.02 12.52 -2.07
CA GLN A 84 15.81 13.92 -2.40
C GLN A 84 14.40 14.11 -2.96
N GLU A 85 13.47 14.61 -2.15
CA GLU A 85 12.11 14.87 -2.61
C GLU A 85 12.09 15.98 -3.68
N LEU A 86 11.40 15.72 -4.80
CA LEU A 86 11.24 16.65 -5.91
C LEU A 86 9.79 17.09 -6.05
N HIS A 87 9.56 18.38 -5.93
CA HIS A 87 8.24 19.00 -5.89
C HIS A 87 7.76 19.55 -7.23
N GLY A 88 6.43 19.65 -7.37
CA GLY A 88 5.74 20.34 -8.46
C GLY A 88 5.65 19.58 -9.78
N ASP A 89 4.58 19.87 -10.52
CA ASP A 89 4.26 19.23 -11.81
C ASP A 89 4.84 19.97 -13.03
N ARG A 90 5.38 21.17 -12.84
CA ARG A 90 5.86 22.08 -13.91
C ARG A 90 4.75 22.60 -14.84
N MET A 91 3.50 22.52 -14.40
CA MET A 91 2.33 23.01 -15.15
C MET A 91 1.43 23.93 -14.30
N TYR A 92 1.11 23.49 -13.05
CA TYR A 92 0.19 24.23 -12.20
C TYR A 92 0.69 24.39 -10.76
N ALA A 93 0.93 23.28 -10.03
CA ALA A 93 1.29 23.31 -8.62
C ALA A 93 2.04 22.07 -8.16
N ASP A 94 2.32 22.01 -6.86
CA ASP A 94 2.68 20.77 -6.17
C ASP A 94 1.45 20.10 -5.56
N ASP A 95 1.53 18.78 -5.38
CA ASP A 95 0.55 17.99 -4.64
C ASP A 95 1.26 17.09 -3.63
N LEU A 96 1.00 17.34 -2.36
CA LEU A 96 1.65 16.63 -1.26
C LEU A 96 1.06 15.24 -0.97
N ALA A 97 0.00 14.84 -1.67
CA ALA A 97 -0.53 13.47 -1.63
C ALA A 97 0.36 12.47 -2.40
N ILE A 98 1.20 12.96 -3.32
CA ILE A 98 2.28 12.20 -3.95
C ILE A 98 3.62 12.75 -3.45
N VAL A 99 4.48 11.87 -2.98
CA VAL A 99 5.89 12.12 -2.68
C VAL A 99 6.75 11.36 -3.67
N GLY A 100 7.92 11.90 -4.02
CA GLY A 100 8.82 11.16 -4.90
C GLY A 100 10.10 11.91 -5.21
N GLY A 101 11.10 11.16 -5.62
CA GLY A 101 12.42 11.65 -5.96
C GLY A 101 13.46 10.54 -6.05
N PRO A 102 14.69 10.85 -6.47
CA PRO A 102 15.78 9.89 -6.49
C PRO A 102 16.24 9.56 -5.06
N ALA A 103 16.70 8.32 -4.88
CA ALA A 103 17.30 7.83 -3.65
C ALA A 103 18.35 6.75 -3.95
N ARG A 104 19.06 6.31 -2.89
CA ARG A 104 19.86 5.09 -2.95
C ARG A 104 19.18 3.97 -2.17
N PHE A 105 18.91 2.87 -2.88
CA PHE A 105 18.38 1.63 -2.33
C PHE A 105 19.40 0.52 -2.58
N GLU A 106 19.92 -0.11 -1.52
CA GLU A 106 20.93 -1.18 -1.62
C GLU A 106 22.11 -0.79 -2.53
N GLY A 107 22.60 0.45 -2.38
CA GLY A 107 23.75 0.98 -3.14
C GLY A 107 23.43 1.44 -4.58
N ARG A 108 22.24 1.15 -5.12
CA ARG A 108 21.81 1.57 -6.47
C ARG A 108 20.98 2.84 -6.42
N SER A 109 21.04 3.63 -7.46
CA SER A 109 20.17 4.79 -7.62
C SER A 109 18.82 4.34 -8.16
N VAL A 110 17.73 4.77 -7.51
CA VAL A 110 16.35 4.45 -7.88
C VAL A 110 15.49 5.71 -7.89
N MET A 111 14.37 5.68 -8.59
CA MET A 111 13.33 6.68 -8.48
C MET A 111 12.20 6.14 -7.62
N LEU A 112 11.89 6.82 -6.51
CA LEU A 112 10.79 6.47 -5.61
C LEU A 112 9.60 7.41 -5.87
N ILE A 113 8.40 6.83 -5.91
CA ILE A 113 7.14 7.56 -6.03
C ILE A 113 6.12 6.89 -5.12
N GLY A 114 5.41 7.64 -4.28
CA GLY A 114 4.45 7.02 -3.37
C GLY A 114 3.31 7.94 -2.99
N HIS A 115 2.18 7.34 -2.65
CA HIS A 115 1.11 8.04 -1.98
C HIS A 115 1.48 8.30 -0.52
N GLN A 116 1.18 9.47 -0.04
CA GLN A 116 1.44 9.86 1.35
C GLN A 116 0.17 10.37 2.01
N LYS A 117 -0.24 9.66 3.05
CA LYS A 117 -1.29 10.10 3.98
C LYS A 117 -0.65 10.86 5.15
N GLY A 118 -1.44 11.59 5.91
CA GLY A 118 -0.99 12.29 7.09
C GLY A 118 -1.24 11.52 8.39
N ARG A 119 -0.41 11.75 9.42
CA ARG A 119 -0.55 11.13 10.74
C ARG A 119 -1.61 11.83 11.61
N ASP A 120 -1.60 13.14 11.61
CA ASP A 120 -2.56 13.97 12.33
C ASP A 120 -3.56 14.65 11.38
N THR A 121 -4.56 15.30 11.93
CA THR A 121 -5.62 15.97 11.16
C THR A 121 -5.06 17.07 10.25
N LYS A 122 -4.09 17.84 10.70
CA LYS A 122 -3.49 18.95 9.93
C LYS A 122 -2.72 18.40 8.73
N GLU A 123 -1.92 17.37 8.96
CA GLU A 123 -1.17 16.71 7.89
C GLU A 123 -2.09 15.98 6.90
N ARG A 124 -3.15 15.29 7.39
CA ARG A 124 -4.16 14.65 6.54
C ARG A 124 -4.83 15.65 5.60
N VAL A 125 -5.25 16.79 6.11
CA VAL A 125 -5.84 17.86 5.29
C VAL A 125 -4.82 18.39 4.29
N ARG A 126 -3.58 18.64 4.70
CA ARG A 126 -2.51 19.13 3.84
C ARG A 126 -2.20 18.15 2.68
N ARG A 127 -2.26 16.84 2.93
CA ARG A 127 -2.03 15.77 1.95
C ARG A 127 -3.33 15.26 1.31
N ASN A 128 -4.40 16.02 1.47
CA ASN A 128 -5.71 15.68 0.92
C ASN A 128 -6.14 14.23 1.21
N TYR A 129 -5.85 13.74 2.42
CA TYR A 129 -6.12 12.36 2.88
C TYR A 129 -5.49 11.25 2.00
N GLY A 130 -4.40 11.56 1.31
CA GLY A 130 -3.76 10.65 0.37
C GLY A 130 -4.48 10.53 -0.97
N MET A 131 -5.38 11.45 -1.30
CA MET A 131 -6.08 11.52 -2.58
C MET A 131 -5.39 12.53 -3.50
N PRO A 132 -4.63 12.10 -4.52
CA PRO A 132 -3.94 13.01 -5.39
C PRO A 132 -4.88 13.80 -6.31
N LYS A 133 -4.48 15.03 -6.57
CA LYS A 133 -5.02 15.91 -7.61
C LYS A 133 -4.25 15.71 -8.92
N PRO A 134 -4.69 16.30 -10.07
CA PRO A 134 -3.99 16.14 -11.34
C PRO A 134 -2.50 16.46 -11.29
N GLU A 135 -2.12 17.47 -10.52
CA GLU A 135 -0.72 17.90 -10.35
C GLU A 135 0.14 16.84 -9.65
N GLY A 136 -0.42 16.00 -8.79
CA GLY A 136 0.28 14.87 -8.19
C GLY A 136 0.63 13.80 -9.22
N TYR A 137 -0.31 13.45 -10.10
CA TYR A 137 -0.08 12.48 -11.17
C TYR A 137 0.88 13.02 -12.22
N ARG A 138 0.78 14.30 -12.59
CA ARG A 138 1.75 14.93 -13.50
C ARG A 138 3.14 15.02 -12.89
N LYS A 139 3.25 15.26 -11.57
CA LYS A 139 4.54 15.16 -10.86
C LYS A 139 5.10 13.73 -10.94
N ALA A 140 4.28 12.72 -10.67
CA ALA A 140 4.69 11.32 -10.79
C ALA A 140 5.22 11.01 -12.20
N LEU A 141 4.49 11.42 -13.25
CA LEU A 141 4.92 11.25 -14.64
C LEU A 141 6.26 11.93 -14.93
N ARG A 142 6.43 13.16 -14.45
CA ARG A 142 7.70 13.89 -14.61
C ARG A 142 8.87 13.14 -13.98
N LEU A 143 8.66 12.52 -12.81
CA LEU A 143 9.68 11.71 -12.14
C LEU A 143 9.96 10.42 -12.88
N MET A 144 8.94 9.75 -13.43
CA MET A 144 9.10 8.54 -14.25
C MET A 144 9.92 8.82 -15.52
N ARG A 145 9.60 9.90 -16.24
CA ARG A 145 10.39 10.32 -17.41
C ARG A 145 11.84 10.72 -17.04
N MET A 146 12.03 11.30 -15.86
CA MET A 146 13.37 11.55 -15.34
C MET A 146 14.10 10.24 -15.03
N ALA A 147 13.43 9.26 -14.45
CA ALA A 147 13.99 7.94 -14.20
C ALA A 147 14.44 7.28 -15.51
N GLU A 148 13.59 7.27 -16.53
CA GLU A 148 13.93 6.75 -17.85
C GLU A 148 15.16 7.43 -18.45
N LYS A 149 15.18 8.78 -18.42
CA LYS A 149 16.31 9.56 -18.93
C LYS A 149 17.65 9.19 -18.31
N PHE A 150 17.65 8.83 -17.03
CA PHE A 150 18.87 8.51 -16.28
C PHE A 150 19.05 7.00 -16.05
N GLY A 151 18.19 6.16 -16.64
CA GLY A 151 18.27 4.70 -16.51
C GLY A 151 18.02 4.22 -15.07
N LEU A 152 17.17 4.91 -14.30
CA LEU A 152 16.86 4.57 -12.91
C LEU A 152 15.64 3.65 -12.85
N PRO A 153 15.71 2.50 -12.15
CA PRO A 153 14.52 1.73 -11.83
C PRO A 153 13.52 2.56 -11.03
N VAL A 154 12.23 2.35 -11.29
CA VAL A 154 11.13 3.02 -10.60
C VAL A 154 10.52 2.08 -9.57
N ILE A 155 10.38 2.53 -8.34
CA ILE A 155 9.62 1.86 -7.28
C ILE A 155 8.43 2.74 -6.93
N THR A 156 7.22 2.19 -7.04
CA THR A 156 6.02 2.92 -6.64
C THR A 156 5.39 2.28 -5.40
N MET A 157 4.91 3.12 -4.47
CA MET A 157 4.25 2.72 -3.22
C MET A 157 2.82 3.24 -3.22
N ILE A 158 1.85 2.33 -3.27
CA ILE A 158 0.43 2.64 -3.44
C ILE A 158 -0.26 2.61 -2.08
N ASP A 159 -0.82 3.75 -1.65
CA ASP A 159 -1.67 3.86 -0.46
C ASP A 159 -2.63 5.05 -0.57
N THR A 160 -3.72 4.88 -1.31
CA THR A 160 -4.72 5.92 -1.57
C THR A 160 -6.12 5.34 -1.60
N PRO A 161 -7.13 6.04 -1.06
CA PRO A 161 -8.53 5.68 -1.27
C PRO A 161 -9.02 5.94 -2.70
N GLY A 162 -8.28 6.70 -3.49
CA GLY A 162 -8.59 7.07 -4.87
C GLY A 162 -8.06 8.45 -5.26
N ALA A 163 -8.33 8.86 -6.47
CA ALA A 163 -8.06 10.21 -6.94
C ALA A 163 -9.04 11.22 -6.30
N TYR A 164 -8.61 12.46 -6.09
CA TYR A 164 -9.47 13.49 -5.52
C TYR A 164 -10.63 13.84 -6.46
N PRO A 165 -11.91 13.70 -6.03
CA PRO A 165 -13.07 13.86 -6.89
C PRO A 165 -13.64 15.29 -6.92
N GLY A 166 -12.87 16.30 -6.48
CA GLY A 166 -13.35 17.69 -6.40
C GLY A 166 -13.39 18.39 -7.75
N VAL A 167 -14.23 19.44 -7.86
CA VAL A 167 -14.40 20.27 -9.07
C VAL A 167 -13.07 20.75 -9.63
N GLY A 168 -12.16 21.25 -8.77
CA GLY A 168 -10.84 21.69 -9.22
C GLY A 168 -9.97 20.59 -9.83
N SER A 169 -10.26 19.31 -9.59
CA SER A 169 -9.58 18.20 -10.27
C SER A 169 -10.13 18.00 -11.68
N GLU A 170 -11.45 18.10 -11.86
CA GLU A 170 -12.08 18.06 -13.18
C GLU A 170 -11.61 19.22 -14.06
N GLU A 171 -11.60 20.45 -13.52
CA GLU A 171 -11.12 21.65 -14.21
C GLU A 171 -9.66 21.54 -14.69
N ARG A 172 -8.83 20.74 -13.99
CA ARG A 172 -7.41 20.54 -14.33
C ARG A 172 -7.11 19.17 -14.94
N ASN A 173 -8.14 18.50 -15.48
CA ASN A 173 -8.04 17.25 -16.24
C ASN A 173 -7.50 16.07 -15.41
N GLN A 174 -8.21 15.68 -14.34
CA GLN A 174 -7.90 14.50 -13.53
C GLN A 174 -7.81 13.22 -14.37
N SER A 175 -8.80 13.01 -15.25
CA SER A 175 -8.87 11.81 -16.09
C SER A 175 -7.69 11.73 -17.05
N GLU A 176 -7.30 12.84 -17.67
CA GLU A 176 -6.14 12.89 -18.58
C GLU A 176 -4.84 12.63 -17.82
N ALA A 177 -4.66 13.22 -16.64
CA ALA A 177 -3.44 13.03 -15.84
C ALA A 177 -3.26 11.56 -15.43
N ILE A 178 -4.35 10.87 -15.07
CA ILE A 178 -4.33 9.42 -14.78
C ILE A 178 -4.06 8.62 -16.05
N ALA A 179 -4.84 8.82 -17.12
CA ALA A 179 -4.73 8.08 -18.38
C ALA A 179 -3.35 8.23 -19.01
N ARG A 180 -2.77 9.43 -18.96
CA ARG A 180 -1.41 9.69 -19.44
C ARG A 180 -0.39 8.88 -18.71
N ASN A 181 -0.48 8.76 -17.39
CA ASN A 181 0.41 7.93 -16.60
C ASN A 181 0.33 6.46 -17.01
N LEU A 182 -0.88 5.90 -17.20
CA LEU A 182 -1.03 4.52 -17.64
C LEU A 182 -0.34 4.27 -18.98
N PHE A 183 -0.58 5.17 -19.94
CA PHE A 183 0.02 5.07 -21.27
C PHE A 183 1.55 5.13 -21.24
N GLU A 184 2.10 6.09 -20.51
CA GLU A 184 3.55 6.29 -20.43
C GLU A 184 4.24 5.16 -19.63
N MET A 185 3.65 4.71 -18.53
CA MET A 185 4.20 3.59 -17.75
C MET A 185 4.24 2.28 -18.55
N ALA A 186 3.27 2.04 -19.42
CA ALA A 186 3.26 0.85 -20.25
C ALA A 186 4.48 0.77 -21.19
N THR A 187 5.04 1.91 -21.60
CA THR A 187 6.15 2.02 -22.54
C THR A 187 7.46 2.50 -21.91
N LEU A 188 7.50 2.77 -20.61
CA LEU A 188 8.69 3.30 -19.91
C LEU A 188 9.86 2.31 -19.98
N ALA A 189 11.00 2.72 -20.53
CA ALA A 189 12.13 1.87 -20.85
C ALA A 189 13.07 1.56 -19.66
N VAL A 190 12.52 1.53 -18.43
CA VAL A 190 13.20 1.15 -17.20
C VAL A 190 12.34 0.21 -16.37
N PRO A 191 12.92 -0.62 -15.48
CA PRO A 191 12.16 -1.48 -14.57
C PRO A 191 11.20 -0.71 -13.69
N ILE A 192 9.98 -1.23 -13.50
CA ILE A 192 8.96 -0.68 -12.60
C ILE A 192 8.50 -1.78 -11.65
N VAL A 193 8.69 -1.57 -10.35
CA VAL A 193 8.13 -2.42 -9.29
C VAL A 193 7.14 -1.60 -8.49
N SER A 194 5.88 -2.02 -8.47
CA SER A 194 4.81 -1.38 -7.70
C SER A 194 4.47 -2.19 -6.46
N VAL A 195 4.23 -1.52 -5.34
CA VAL A 195 3.85 -2.17 -4.07
C VAL A 195 2.59 -1.51 -3.51
N VAL A 196 1.56 -2.31 -3.25
CA VAL A 196 0.40 -1.84 -2.48
C VAL A 196 0.73 -2.02 -0.99
N ILE A 197 0.99 -0.90 -0.31
CA ILE A 197 1.42 -0.89 1.10
C ILE A 197 0.25 -0.69 2.08
N GLY A 198 -0.92 -0.32 1.58
CA GLY A 198 -2.13 -0.10 2.34
C GLY A 198 -3.37 -0.24 1.47
N GLU A 199 -4.04 0.85 1.17
CA GLU A 199 -5.24 0.87 0.35
C GLU A 199 -4.92 1.30 -1.08
N GLY A 200 -5.23 0.46 -2.07
CA GLY A 200 -5.08 0.76 -3.50
C GLY A 200 -6.43 1.05 -4.14
N GLY A 201 -6.86 2.31 -4.12
CA GLY A 201 -8.20 2.70 -4.58
C GLY A 201 -8.23 3.23 -6.00
N SER A 202 -9.03 2.58 -6.86
CA SER A 202 -9.49 3.09 -8.15
C SER A 202 -8.37 3.57 -9.10
N GLY A 203 -8.71 4.51 -9.99
CA GLY A 203 -7.76 5.16 -10.89
C GLY A 203 -6.62 5.89 -10.19
N GLY A 204 -6.85 6.30 -8.93
CA GLY A 204 -5.80 6.91 -8.12
C GLY A 204 -4.61 5.99 -7.87
N ALA A 205 -4.88 4.75 -7.53
CA ALA A 205 -3.87 3.72 -7.36
C ALA A 205 -3.29 3.29 -8.72
N LEU A 206 -4.15 3.09 -9.71
CA LEU A 206 -3.75 2.63 -11.04
C LEU A 206 -2.80 3.60 -11.74
N ALA A 207 -2.95 4.91 -11.50
CA ALA A 207 -2.11 5.95 -12.11
C ALA A 207 -0.61 5.86 -11.79
N ILE A 208 -0.22 5.08 -10.78
CA ILE A 208 1.16 4.72 -10.48
C ILE A 208 1.35 3.21 -10.33
N GLY A 209 0.41 2.41 -10.85
CA GLY A 209 0.32 0.96 -10.64
C GLY A 209 0.64 0.09 -11.86
N VAL A 210 0.83 0.67 -13.05
CA VAL A 210 1.27 -0.10 -14.23
C VAL A 210 2.76 -0.44 -14.09
N CYS A 211 3.09 -1.73 -14.10
CA CYS A 211 4.42 -2.17 -13.68
C CYS A 211 4.83 -3.53 -14.27
N ASP A 212 6.11 -3.85 -14.14
CA ASP A 212 6.66 -5.18 -14.46
C ASP A 212 6.37 -6.20 -13.36
N ARG A 213 6.34 -5.73 -12.09
CA ARG A 213 6.02 -6.53 -10.90
C ARG A 213 5.11 -5.76 -9.97
N LEU A 214 4.01 -6.39 -9.58
CA LEU A 214 3.09 -5.88 -8.57
C LEU A 214 3.21 -6.72 -7.29
N LEU A 215 3.63 -6.09 -6.21
CA LEU A 215 3.70 -6.67 -4.88
C LEU A 215 2.55 -6.13 -4.03
N MET A 216 2.08 -6.92 -3.08
CA MET A 216 1.11 -6.45 -2.09
C MET A 216 1.52 -6.88 -0.69
N LEU A 217 1.39 -6.00 0.30
CA LEU A 217 1.45 -6.42 1.69
C LEU A 217 0.20 -7.25 2.03
N GLN A 218 0.35 -8.24 2.90
CA GLN A 218 -0.68 -9.25 3.21
C GLN A 218 -2.05 -8.66 3.55
N TYR A 219 -2.08 -7.59 4.34
CA TYR A 219 -3.31 -6.92 4.76
C TYR A 219 -3.52 -5.60 4.03
N SER A 220 -3.04 -5.50 2.79
CA SER A 220 -3.38 -4.43 1.87
C SER A 220 -4.56 -4.81 0.99
N THR A 221 -5.18 -3.82 0.36
CA THR A 221 -6.31 -4.01 -0.56
C THR A 221 -6.09 -3.28 -1.87
N TYR A 222 -6.58 -3.85 -2.98
CA TYR A 222 -6.53 -3.20 -4.28
C TYR A 222 -7.86 -3.40 -5.02
N SER A 223 -8.56 -2.31 -5.34
CA SER A 223 -9.91 -2.37 -5.86
C SER A 223 -10.26 -1.15 -6.70
N VAL A 224 -11.17 -1.35 -7.66
CA VAL A 224 -11.71 -0.28 -8.51
C VAL A 224 -12.55 0.73 -7.73
N ILE A 225 -13.15 0.33 -6.63
CA ILE A 225 -14.03 1.15 -5.77
C ILE A 225 -13.93 0.69 -4.32
N SER A 226 -14.18 1.58 -3.37
CA SER A 226 -14.28 1.20 -1.95
C SER A 226 -15.51 0.31 -1.70
N PRO A 227 -15.47 -0.60 -0.70
CA PRO A 227 -16.64 -1.39 -0.31
C PRO A 227 -17.87 -0.54 0.01
N GLU A 228 -17.69 0.60 0.68
CA GLU A 228 -18.77 1.53 0.98
C GLU A 228 -19.37 2.17 -0.28
N GLY A 229 -18.52 2.56 -1.24
CA GLY A 229 -18.94 3.10 -2.52
C GLY A 229 -19.71 2.06 -3.35
N CYS A 230 -19.20 0.84 -3.43
CA CYS A 230 -19.85 -0.29 -4.09
C CYS A 230 -21.23 -0.58 -3.45
N ALA A 231 -21.27 -0.66 -2.12
CA ALA A 231 -22.52 -0.88 -1.39
C ALA A 231 -23.56 0.22 -1.65
N SER A 232 -23.13 1.47 -1.64
CA SER A 232 -24.01 2.62 -1.91
C SER A 232 -24.60 2.59 -3.31
N ILE A 233 -23.82 2.18 -4.31
CA ILE A 233 -24.27 2.11 -5.72
C ILE A 233 -25.22 0.92 -5.92
N LEU A 234 -24.84 -0.28 -5.49
CA LEU A 234 -25.57 -1.51 -5.79
C LEU A 234 -26.78 -1.72 -4.87
N TRP A 235 -26.63 -1.44 -3.58
CA TRP A 235 -27.68 -1.70 -2.58
C TRP A 235 -28.34 -0.45 -2.02
N LYS A 236 -27.94 0.74 -2.47
CA LYS A 236 -28.45 2.02 -1.97
C LYS A 236 -28.23 2.22 -0.45
N SER A 237 -27.32 1.46 0.16
CA SER A 237 -26.98 1.54 1.57
C SER A 237 -25.51 1.18 1.80
N ALA A 238 -24.79 2.05 2.51
CA ALA A 238 -23.40 1.80 2.93
C ALA A 238 -23.28 0.68 3.98
N ASP A 239 -24.40 0.25 4.62
CA ASP A 239 -24.40 -0.84 5.61
C ASP A 239 -24.05 -2.19 5.01
N LYS A 240 -24.13 -2.33 3.66
CA LYS A 240 -23.75 -3.54 2.94
C LYS A 240 -22.27 -3.61 2.57
N LYS A 241 -21.41 -2.79 3.19
CA LYS A 241 -19.98 -2.71 2.92
C LYS A 241 -19.24 -4.03 3.12
N GLU A 242 -19.64 -4.86 4.08
CA GLU A 242 -19.04 -6.18 4.33
C GLU A 242 -19.34 -7.14 3.17
N VAL A 243 -20.60 -7.16 2.71
CA VAL A 243 -21.00 -7.95 1.53
C VAL A 243 -20.28 -7.47 0.27
N ALA A 244 -20.13 -6.15 0.12
CA ALA A 244 -19.40 -5.56 -0.99
C ALA A 244 -17.91 -5.92 -0.94
N ALA A 245 -17.27 -5.88 0.22
CA ALA A 245 -15.87 -6.26 0.39
C ALA A 245 -15.60 -7.72 -0.01
N GLU A 246 -16.52 -8.63 0.35
CA GLU A 246 -16.44 -10.04 -0.06
C GLU A 246 -16.59 -10.20 -1.58
N ALA A 247 -17.57 -9.53 -2.18
CA ALA A 247 -17.85 -9.63 -3.61
C ALA A 247 -16.76 -9.01 -4.49
N LEU A 248 -16.04 -8.00 -4.00
CA LEU A 248 -15.00 -7.30 -4.75
C LEU A 248 -13.68 -8.08 -4.89
N ASN A 249 -13.47 -9.15 -4.13
CA ASN A 249 -12.22 -9.94 -4.12
C ASN A 249 -10.94 -9.08 -4.01
N LEU A 250 -10.98 -8.04 -3.18
CA LEU A 250 -9.98 -6.95 -3.13
C LEU A 250 -8.72 -7.24 -2.30
N THR A 251 -8.63 -8.42 -1.66
CA THR A 251 -7.52 -8.79 -0.78
C THR A 251 -6.32 -9.32 -1.57
N ALA A 252 -5.13 -9.21 -1.00
CA ALA A 252 -3.89 -9.62 -1.64
C ALA A 252 -3.90 -11.08 -2.12
N ASP A 253 -4.39 -12.00 -1.28
CA ASP A 253 -4.45 -13.44 -1.62
C ASP A 253 -5.40 -13.69 -2.80
N ARG A 254 -6.60 -13.07 -2.80
CA ARG A 254 -7.58 -13.20 -3.89
C ARG A 254 -7.05 -12.65 -5.22
N LEU A 255 -6.36 -11.51 -5.17
CA LEU A 255 -5.76 -10.92 -6.36
C LEU A 255 -4.56 -11.72 -6.86
N SER A 256 -3.82 -12.37 -5.96
CA SER A 256 -2.78 -13.33 -6.33
C SER A 256 -3.35 -14.57 -7.02
N ASP A 257 -4.46 -15.13 -6.52
CA ASP A 257 -5.17 -16.26 -7.14
C ASP A 257 -5.67 -15.92 -8.55
N LEU A 258 -6.00 -14.64 -8.80
CA LEU A 258 -6.39 -14.12 -10.12
C LEU A 258 -5.19 -13.79 -11.04
N GLY A 259 -3.96 -13.98 -10.58
CA GLY A 259 -2.75 -13.71 -11.36
C GLY A 259 -2.42 -12.22 -11.54
N LEU A 260 -3.04 -11.34 -10.75
CA LEU A 260 -2.79 -9.90 -10.81
C LEU A 260 -1.56 -9.47 -10.00
N VAL A 261 -1.24 -10.22 -8.93
CA VAL A 261 -0.16 -9.93 -7.98
C VAL A 261 0.95 -10.96 -8.13
N ASP A 262 2.20 -10.50 -8.26
CA ASP A 262 3.37 -11.38 -8.41
C ASP A 262 3.84 -11.96 -7.07
N GLU A 263 3.72 -11.20 -5.99
CA GLU A 263 4.11 -11.66 -4.65
C GLU A 263 3.27 -10.98 -3.57
N VAL A 264 2.77 -11.79 -2.63
CA VAL A 264 2.13 -11.30 -1.39
C VAL A 264 3.15 -11.37 -0.26
N LEU A 265 3.49 -10.21 0.30
CA LEU A 265 4.46 -10.09 1.38
C LEU A 265 3.76 -10.26 2.73
N LYS A 266 4.15 -11.30 3.47
CA LYS A 266 3.60 -11.56 4.81
C LYS A 266 3.94 -10.42 5.77
N GLU A 267 2.95 -10.02 6.54
CA GLU A 267 3.11 -9.03 7.59
C GLU A 267 3.37 -9.70 8.95
N PRO A 268 4.01 -8.98 9.89
CA PRO A 268 4.12 -9.42 11.27
C PRO A 268 2.75 -9.74 11.89
N LEU A 269 2.75 -10.57 12.93
CA LEU A 269 1.53 -10.90 13.64
C LEU A 269 0.83 -9.64 14.18
N GLY A 270 -0.39 -9.42 13.75
CA GLY A 270 -1.16 -8.22 14.08
C GLY A 270 -1.04 -7.09 13.04
N GLY A 271 -0.29 -7.28 11.94
CA GLY A 271 -0.18 -6.33 10.83
C GLY A 271 1.10 -5.47 10.84
N ALA A 272 1.32 -4.74 9.75
CA ALA A 272 2.52 -3.94 9.51
C ALA A 272 2.79 -2.88 10.58
N HIS A 273 1.76 -2.34 11.20
CA HIS A 273 1.88 -1.34 12.27
C HIS A 273 2.38 -1.90 13.61
N ARG A 274 2.34 -3.23 13.79
CA ARG A 274 2.83 -3.89 15.01
C ARG A 274 4.35 -4.04 15.02
N ASP A 275 4.95 -4.19 13.85
CA ASP A 275 6.40 -4.26 13.69
C ASP A 275 6.83 -3.62 12.36
N PRO A 276 6.86 -2.27 12.30
CA PRO A 276 7.27 -1.55 11.10
C PRO A 276 8.67 -1.91 10.60
N PRO A 277 9.70 -2.10 11.47
CA PRO A 277 11.03 -2.51 11.02
C PRO A 277 11.04 -3.86 10.30
N ALA A 278 10.38 -4.88 10.87
CA ALA A 278 10.31 -6.20 10.24
C ALA A 278 9.54 -6.15 8.90
N THR A 279 8.48 -5.34 8.83
CA THR A 279 7.73 -5.13 7.57
C THR A 279 8.60 -4.44 6.52
N ALA A 280 9.34 -3.40 6.90
CA ALA A 280 10.25 -2.71 5.99
C ALA A 280 11.36 -3.66 5.49
N GLN A 281 11.96 -4.46 6.37
CA GLN A 281 12.96 -5.44 5.98
C GLN A 281 12.42 -6.43 4.94
N ALA A 282 11.26 -7.04 5.19
CA ALA A 282 10.65 -7.98 4.25
C ALA A 282 10.34 -7.34 2.89
N LEU A 283 9.86 -6.08 2.91
CA LEU A 283 9.66 -5.30 1.69
C LEU A 283 10.97 -5.03 0.96
N GLY A 284 12.02 -4.61 1.67
CA GLY A 284 13.33 -4.36 1.09
C GLY A 284 13.93 -5.59 0.40
N GLU A 285 13.88 -6.75 1.06
CA GLU A 285 14.35 -8.03 0.50
C GLU A 285 13.58 -8.40 -0.78
N ALA A 286 12.26 -8.21 -0.80
CA ALA A 286 11.44 -8.48 -1.99
C ALA A 286 11.76 -7.51 -3.13
N LEU A 287 11.83 -6.21 -2.87
CA LEU A 287 12.20 -5.20 -3.85
C LEU A 287 13.56 -5.51 -4.48
N GLN A 288 14.56 -5.86 -3.68
CA GLN A 288 15.88 -6.21 -4.15
C GLN A 288 15.86 -7.41 -5.11
N ARG A 289 15.15 -8.49 -4.76
CA ARG A 289 15.02 -9.68 -5.62
C ARG A 289 14.36 -9.35 -6.96
N HIS A 290 13.25 -8.61 -6.93
CA HIS A 290 12.52 -8.26 -8.14
C HIS A 290 13.29 -7.30 -9.03
N LEU A 291 13.95 -6.29 -8.46
CA LEU A 291 14.77 -5.36 -9.23
C LEU A 291 15.95 -6.08 -9.91
N LEU A 292 16.68 -6.94 -9.18
CA LEU A 292 17.77 -7.72 -9.75
C LEU A 292 17.33 -8.59 -10.94
N ALA A 293 16.15 -9.22 -10.81
CA ALA A 293 15.59 -10.04 -11.88
C ALA A 293 15.19 -9.21 -13.11
N LEU A 294 14.68 -7.99 -12.92
CA LEU A 294 14.28 -7.12 -14.03
C LEU A 294 15.49 -6.44 -14.69
N GLU A 295 16.47 -6.04 -13.92
CA GLU A 295 17.72 -5.42 -14.43
C GLU A 295 18.58 -6.37 -15.27
N SER A 296 18.37 -7.70 -15.14
CA SER A 296 19.03 -8.69 -16.00
C SER A 296 18.47 -8.77 -17.42
N LEU A 297 17.32 -8.13 -17.70
CA LEU A 297 16.66 -8.13 -18.99
C LEU A 297 17.19 -6.97 -19.86
N SER A 298 17.22 -7.17 -21.18
CA SER A 298 17.34 -6.06 -22.10
C SER A 298 16.07 -5.19 -22.07
N THR A 299 16.18 -3.94 -22.50
CA THR A 299 15.02 -3.04 -22.59
C THR A 299 13.91 -3.62 -23.46
N GLU A 300 14.25 -4.27 -24.57
CA GLU A 300 13.30 -4.91 -25.48
C GLU A 300 12.55 -6.06 -24.78
N GLU A 301 13.28 -6.94 -24.08
CA GLU A 301 12.69 -8.03 -23.31
C GLU A 301 11.82 -7.53 -22.16
N LEU A 302 12.23 -6.45 -21.48
CA LEU A 302 11.47 -5.84 -20.40
C LEU A 302 10.11 -5.34 -20.91
N LEU A 303 10.10 -4.55 -21.98
CA LEU A 303 8.91 -4.00 -22.59
C LEU A 303 8.00 -5.09 -23.15
N ALA A 304 8.54 -6.09 -23.85
CA ALA A 304 7.77 -7.22 -24.38
C ALA A 304 7.10 -8.02 -23.25
N LYS A 305 7.78 -8.24 -22.12
CA LYS A 305 7.19 -8.93 -20.95
C LYS A 305 6.13 -8.10 -20.28
N ARG A 306 6.32 -6.77 -20.18
CA ARG A 306 5.29 -5.87 -19.63
C ARG A 306 4.04 -5.84 -20.50
N ASP A 307 4.18 -5.76 -21.80
CA ASP A 307 3.07 -5.80 -22.75
C ASP A 307 2.31 -7.13 -22.65
N ALA A 308 3.03 -8.25 -22.71
CA ALA A 308 2.44 -9.58 -22.54
C ALA A 308 1.72 -9.75 -21.20
N ARG A 309 2.27 -9.18 -20.10
CA ARG A 309 1.62 -9.17 -18.80
C ARG A 309 0.28 -8.41 -18.84
N LEU A 310 0.28 -7.20 -19.39
CA LEU A 310 -0.92 -6.35 -19.47
C LEU A 310 -2.00 -6.99 -20.34
N ALA A 311 -1.60 -7.56 -21.49
CA ALA A 311 -2.51 -8.26 -22.41
C ALA A 311 -3.04 -9.59 -21.82
N GLY A 312 -2.29 -10.19 -20.90
CA GLY A 312 -2.64 -11.46 -20.25
C GLY A 312 -3.61 -11.34 -19.06
N PHE A 313 -3.97 -10.14 -18.64
CA PHE A 313 -4.90 -9.99 -17.52
C PHE A 313 -6.32 -10.38 -17.90
N GLY A 314 -6.93 -11.12 -17.00
CA GLY A 314 -8.31 -11.60 -17.13
C GLY A 314 -8.38 -13.07 -17.52
N VAL A 315 -9.27 -13.79 -16.81
CA VAL A 315 -9.61 -15.19 -17.11
C VAL A 315 -11.02 -15.21 -17.63
N PHE A 316 -11.20 -15.76 -18.83
CA PHE A 316 -12.54 -15.99 -19.41
C PHE A 316 -12.66 -17.42 -19.90
N ALA A 317 -13.86 -17.96 -19.84
CA ALA A 317 -14.19 -19.25 -20.46
C ALA A 317 -15.06 -18.98 -21.69
N GLU A 318 -14.61 -19.44 -22.86
CA GLU A 318 -15.49 -19.50 -24.01
C GLU A 318 -16.50 -20.66 -23.79
N SER A 319 -17.80 -20.35 -23.77
CA SER A 319 -18.81 -21.38 -23.88
C SER A 319 -18.68 -22.01 -25.28
N MET A 320 -18.24 -23.23 -25.37
CA MET A 320 -18.37 -24.00 -26.61
C MET A 320 -19.87 -24.09 -26.91
N THR A 321 -20.31 -23.31 -27.88
CA THR A 321 -21.63 -23.41 -28.52
C THR A 321 -21.68 -24.65 -29.40
#